data_33d6ed1e80838ba596e4df0e222b9346
#
_entry.id   33d6ed1e80838ba596e4df0e222b9346
#
_cell.length_a   1.000
_cell.length_b   1.000
_cell.length_c   1.000
_cell.angle_alpha   90.00
_cell.angle_beta   90.00
_cell.angle_gamma   90.00
#
_symmetry.space_group_name_H-M   'P 1'
#
loop_
_entity.id
_entity.type
_entity.pdbx_description
1 polymer ?
#
loop_
_entity_poly.entity_id
_entity_poly.type
_entity_poly.pdbx_seq_one_letter_code
_entity_poly.pdbx_strand_id
1 'polypeptide(L)'
;MRSDSIPTTICQEGKKDPVEMFHSGQLVKVCAPMVRYSNLLKLLLSCSFRREKIYVRPFSSSFTADSRLAFRTLVRKYSCDLCYTPMIVAADFVRSVKARDSEFTTNQGDCPLIVQFAANDARLLSDAALIVCPYANGIDINCGCPQRWAMADGYGACLINKPELVLDMVRQVRNRVENPRFSVSIKIRIHDDLARTIDLCRKVEATGVSWITVHGRTVEERHQPVHYDAIKMIKENVSIPIVANGDIRSLKEAENVWQMTGTDGVMVARGLLANPAMFAGYEETPLKCVWDWVDIALELGTPFMCFHQHLMYMMEKITSRQEKRVFNALSSTSAVLDYLTDHYGDDSTF
;
A
#
# COMPACT_ATOMS: atom_id res chain seq x y z
N MET A 1 31.13 -30.64 0.77
CA MET A 1 29.92 -30.30 0.03
C MET A 1 28.78 -30.30 1.04
N ARG A 2 28.40 -29.13 1.59
CA ARG A 2 27.19 -28.98 2.41
C ARG A 2 26.10 -28.53 1.45
N SER A 3 25.04 -29.31 1.36
CA SER A 3 23.82 -28.95 0.65
C SER A 3 23.15 -27.87 1.46
N ASP A 4 23.27 -26.61 1.04
CA ASP A 4 22.47 -25.52 1.55
C ASP A 4 21.04 -25.76 1.05
N SER A 5 20.22 -26.32 1.95
CA SER A 5 18.77 -26.41 1.75
C SER A 5 18.21 -24.99 1.62
N ILE A 6 17.63 -24.69 0.46
CA ILE A 6 16.85 -23.50 0.16
C ILE A 6 15.79 -23.34 1.29
N PRO A 7 15.70 -22.19 1.96
CA PRO A 7 14.69 -21.99 3.01
C PRO A 7 13.30 -22.21 2.42
N THR A 8 12.56 -23.14 3.00
CA THR A 8 11.17 -23.42 2.67
C THR A 8 10.36 -22.10 2.77
N THR A 9 9.64 -21.80 1.74
CA THR A 9 8.81 -20.59 1.54
C THR A 9 8.04 -20.19 2.81
N ILE A 10 8.29 -18.98 3.33
CA ILE A 10 7.76 -18.44 4.58
C ILE A 10 6.21 -18.35 4.60
N CYS A 11 5.54 -18.51 3.44
CA CYS A 11 4.10 -18.29 3.26
C CYS A 11 3.27 -19.52 2.87
N GLN A 12 3.61 -20.77 3.22
CA GLN A 12 3.00 -21.95 2.59
C GLN A 12 2.10 -22.86 3.41
N GLU A 13 1.92 -22.71 4.71
CA GLU A 13 0.98 -23.59 5.43
C GLU A 13 -0.16 -22.79 6.11
N GLY A 14 -1.38 -22.98 5.59
CA GLY A 14 -2.63 -22.55 6.24
C GLY A 14 -3.12 -21.13 5.93
N LYS A 15 -2.51 -20.37 5.01
CA LYS A 15 -2.93 -19.00 4.68
C LYS A 15 -3.63 -18.90 3.34
N LYS A 16 -4.74 -18.13 3.30
CA LYS A 16 -5.60 -17.96 2.13
C LYS A 16 -4.83 -17.38 0.94
N ASP A 17 -4.96 -17.99 -0.23
CA ASP A 17 -4.50 -17.45 -1.50
C ASP A 17 -5.29 -16.16 -1.81
N PRO A 18 -4.65 -15.04 -2.19
CA PRO A 18 -5.36 -13.81 -2.54
C PRO A 18 -6.41 -13.99 -3.64
N VAL A 19 -6.17 -14.85 -4.62
CA VAL A 19 -7.14 -15.11 -5.70
C VAL A 19 -8.36 -15.86 -5.17
N GLU A 20 -8.15 -16.86 -4.32
CA GLU A 20 -9.26 -17.60 -3.67
C GLU A 20 -10.10 -16.66 -2.79
N MET A 21 -9.49 -15.66 -2.15
CA MET A 21 -10.22 -14.67 -1.35
C MET A 21 -11.21 -13.88 -2.20
N PHE A 22 -10.81 -13.41 -3.39
CA PHE A 22 -11.70 -12.68 -4.29
C PHE A 22 -12.82 -13.54 -4.86
N HIS A 23 -12.64 -14.84 -4.96
CA HIS A 23 -13.68 -15.77 -5.41
C HIS A 23 -14.60 -16.29 -4.30
N SER A 24 -14.37 -15.90 -3.06
CA SER A 24 -15.18 -16.32 -1.90
C SER A 24 -16.59 -15.74 -1.85
N GLY A 25 -16.89 -14.74 -2.67
CA GLY A 25 -18.16 -13.99 -2.63
C GLY A 25 -18.27 -13.04 -1.42
N GLN A 26 -17.19 -12.87 -0.66
CA GLN A 26 -17.12 -11.94 0.47
C GLN A 26 -16.32 -10.70 0.09
N LEU A 27 -16.63 -9.57 0.71
CA LEU A 27 -15.87 -8.34 0.54
C LEU A 27 -14.43 -8.52 1.02
N VAL A 28 -13.46 -8.44 0.10
CA VAL A 28 -12.03 -8.42 0.46
C VAL A 28 -11.59 -7.00 0.82
N LYS A 29 -11.09 -6.83 2.04
CA LYS A 29 -10.66 -5.56 2.62
C LYS A 29 -9.15 -5.39 2.48
N VAL A 30 -8.72 -4.41 1.66
CA VAL A 30 -7.35 -4.28 1.20
C VAL A 30 -6.70 -2.99 1.73
N CYS A 31 -5.51 -3.12 2.34
CA CYS A 31 -4.65 -1.99 2.68
C CYS A 31 -3.84 -1.56 1.46
N ALA A 32 -4.04 -0.32 1.03
CA ALA A 32 -3.39 0.25 -0.15
C ALA A 32 -1.87 0.42 0.00
N PRO A 33 -1.12 0.39 -1.12
CA PRO A 33 0.26 0.84 -1.14
C PRO A 33 0.31 2.34 -0.81
N MET A 34 0.99 2.70 0.29
CA MET A 34 1.09 4.08 0.74
C MET A 34 2.54 4.55 0.67
N VAL A 35 2.84 5.39 -0.31
CA VAL A 35 4.13 6.08 -0.41
C VAL A 35 4.16 7.21 0.61
N ARG A 36 5.27 7.39 1.29
CA ARG A 36 5.57 8.39 2.33
C ARG A 36 4.67 9.62 2.28
N TYR A 37 3.81 9.78 3.27
CA TYR A 37 3.17 11.05 3.60
C TYR A 37 4.10 11.89 4.50
N SER A 38 5.33 12.15 4.07
CA SER A 38 6.20 13.07 4.79
C SER A 38 6.13 14.46 4.17
N ASN A 39 5.20 15.29 4.68
CA ASN A 39 5.24 16.74 4.49
C ASN A 39 6.48 17.40 5.15
N LEU A 40 7.27 16.63 5.91
CA LEU A 40 8.44 17.14 6.62
C LEU A 40 9.57 17.59 5.68
N LEU A 41 9.73 16.99 4.51
CA LEU A 41 10.72 17.44 3.53
C LEU A 41 10.39 18.83 2.97
N LYS A 42 9.11 19.22 2.93
CA LYS A 42 8.71 20.58 2.57
C LYS A 42 9.03 21.60 3.66
N LEU A 43 8.93 21.22 4.94
CA LEU A 43 9.28 22.14 6.05
C LEU A 43 10.79 22.34 6.20
N LEU A 44 11.59 21.30 6.02
CA LEU A 44 13.06 21.41 6.09
C LEU A 44 13.67 22.15 4.88
N LEU A 45 13.01 22.07 3.70
CA LEU A 45 13.45 22.80 2.51
C LEU A 45 12.95 24.25 2.46
N SER A 46 12.00 24.64 3.31
CA SER A 46 11.55 26.03 3.43
C SER A 46 12.42 26.89 4.35
N CYS A 47 13.30 26.28 5.16
CA CYS A 47 14.12 26.96 6.16
C CYS A 47 15.57 27.23 5.80
N SER A 48 16.08 26.92 4.62
CA SER A 48 17.32 27.55 4.14
C SER A 48 17.67 27.18 2.68
N PHE A 49 18.15 28.21 2.02
CA PHE A 49 18.89 28.29 0.77
C PHE A 49 18.11 28.45 -0.53
N ARG A 50 18.10 29.72 -0.94
CA ARG A 50 17.97 30.13 -2.35
C ARG A 50 19.17 29.60 -3.14
N ARG A 51 18.86 29.08 -4.35
CA ARG A 51 19.75 28.73 -5.46
C ARG A 51 20.57 27.44 -5.29
N GLU A 52 20.00 26.37 -5.84
CA GLU A 52 20.56 25.52 -6.89
C GLU A 52 19.56 24.39 -7.14
N LYS A 53 19.28 24.07 -8.40
CA LYS A 53 18.42 22.95 -8.80
C LYS A 53 19.19 21.64 -8.58
N ILE A 54 19.35 21.23 -7.33
CA ILE A 54 19.80 19.89 -7.01
C ILE A 54 18.53 19.02 -6.99
N TYR A 55 18.40 18.14 -7.96
CA TYR A 55 17.47 17.02 -7.94
C TYR A 55 17.92 16.08 -6.81
N VAL A 56 17.51 16.38 -5.58
CA VAL A 56 17.68 15.45 -4.47
C VAL A 56 16.61 14.38 -4.65
N ARG A 57 16.99 13.21 -5.22
CA ARG A 57 16.22 11.99 -5.05
C ARG A 57 15.94 11.86 -3.54
N PRO A 58 14.70 11.58 -3.12
CA PRO A 58 14.44 11.40 -1.69
C PRO A 58 15.34 10.28 -1.19
N PHE A 59 16.24 10.62 -0.30
CA PHE A 59 17.21 9.72 0.31
C PHE A 59 16.43 8.63 1.06
N SER A 60 16.49 7.40 0.59
CA SER A 60 15.95 6.25 1.31
C SER A 60 16.89 5.96 2.48
N SER A 61 16.54 6.42 3.67
CA SER A 61 17.24 5.97 4.88
C SER A 61 16.72 4.58 5.24
N SER A 62 17.60 3.69 5.67
CA SER A 62 17.33 2.33 6.15
C SER A 62 16.27 2.25 7.27
N PHE A 63 15.93 3.38 7.87
CA PHE A 63 14.96 3.54 8.96
C PHE A 63 13.47 3.49 8.57
N THR A 64 13.10 3.19 7.33
CA THR A 64 11.70 3.32 6.90
C THR A 64 11.00 1.98 6.60
N ALA A 65 11.74 0.89 6.45
CA ALA A 65 11.16 -0.42 6.11
C ALA A 65 10.35 -1.00 7.28
N ASP A 66 10.87 -0.93 8.49
CA ASP A 66 10.25 -1.52 9.69
C ASP A 66 8.93 -0.86 10.07
N SER A 67 8.81 0.46 9.88
CA SER A 67 7.55 1.18 10.13
C SER A 67 6.41 0.74 9.21
N ARG A 68 6.74 0.27 8.01
CA ARG A 68 5.76 -0.21 7.01
C ARG A 68 5.21 -1.57 7.40
N LEU A 69 6.07 -2.45 7.94
CA LEU A 69 5.67 -3.74 8.51
C LEU A 69 4.77 -3.53 9.73
N ALA A 70 5.16 -2.65 10.66
CA ALA A 70 4.39 -2.34 11.86
C ALA A 70 2.95 -1.90 11.54
N PHE A 71 2.78 -1.03 10.55
CA PHE A 71 1.44 -0.59 10.14
C PHE A 71 0.60 -1.72 9.51
N ARG A 72 1.21 -2.57 8.67
CA ARG A 72 0.51 -3.73 8.11
C ARG A 72 0.10 -4.72 9.21
N THR A 73 0.98 -4.94 10.19
CA THR A 73 0.67 -5.76 11.38
C THR A 73 -0.54 -5.22 12.14
N LEU A 74 -0.57 -3.90 12.36
CA LEU A 74 -1.69 -3.25 13.04
C LEU A 74 -3.01 -3.42 12.28
N VAL A 75 -3.07 -3.07 11.00
CA VAL A 75 -4.34 -3.14 10.25
C VAL A 75 -4.86 -4.57 10.09
N ARG A 76 -3.97 -5.57 10.05
CA ARG A 76 -4.35 -7.00 10.06
C ARG A 76 -5.03 -7.40 11.37
N LYS A 77 -4.57 -6.88 12.51
CA LYS A 77 -5.21 -7.08 13.82
C LYS A 77 -6.65 -6.55 13.82
N TYR A 78 -6.95 -5.57 12.95
CA TYR A 78 -8.26 -4.94 12.79
C TYR A 78 -8.95 -5.31 11.47
N SER A 79 -8.89 -6.59 11.09
CA SER A 79 -9.67 -7.20 10.01
C SER A 79 -9.33 -6.74 8.59
N CYS A 80 -8.10 -6.27 8.33
CA CYS A 80 -7.62 -6.10 6.98
C CYS A 80 -7.18 -7.46 6.41
N ASP A 81 -7.73 -7.85 5.26
CA ASP A 81 -7.54 -9.19 4.68
C ASP A 81 -6.25 -9.29 3.86
N LEU A 82 -5.92 -8.26 3.08
CA LEU A 82 -4.78 -8.22 2.15
C LEU A 82 -4.02 -6.91 2.28
N CYS A 83 -2.69 -6.98 2.41
CA CYS A 83 -1.86 -5.80 2.51
C CYS A 83 -0.89 -5.67 1.33
N TYR A 84 -0.61 -4.41 0.98
CA TYR A 84 0.39 -4.04 0.00
C TYR A 84 1.59 -3.36 0.65
N THR A 85 2.79 -3.60 0.11
CA THR A 85 3.93 -2.73 0.44
C THR A 85 3.74 -1.35 -0.18
N PRO A 86 4.41 -0.30 0.31
CA PRO A 86 4.60 0.91 -0.48
C PRO A 86 5.27 0.61 -1.81
N MET A 87 5.11 1.53 -2.77
CA MET A 87 5.71 1.41 -4.10
C MET A 87 7.24 1.43 -4.03
N ILE A 88 7.88 0.40 -4.56
CA ILE A 88 9.34 0.21 -4.65
C ILE A 88 9.77 0.36 -6.10
N VAL A 89 10.89 1.04 -6.38
CA VAL A 89 11.45 1.11 -7.73
C VAL A 89 12.15 -0.20 -8.06
N ALA A 90 11.63 -0.96 -9.04
CA ALA A 90 12.13 -2.28 -9.38
C ALA A 90 13.61 -2.28 -9.78
N ALA A 91 14.05 -1.29 -10.56
CA ALA A 91 15.43 -1.16 -11.00
C ALA A 91 16.42 -1.00 -9.82
N ASP A 92 16.09 -0.17 -8.84
CA ASP A 92 16.92 0.05 -7.65
C ASP A 92 16.91 -1.20 -6.75
N PHE A 93 15.76 -1.84 -6.62
CA PHE A 93 15.57 -3.07 -5.84
C PHE A 93 16.42 -4.22 -6.37
N VAL A 94 16.47 -4.43 -7.69
CA VAL A 94 17.28 -5.48 -8.32
C VAL A 94 18.78 -5.20 -8.20
N ARG A 95 19.18 -3.94 -8.41
CA ARG A 95 20.60 -3.57 -8.51
C ARG A 95 21.31 -3.42 -7.16
N SER A 96 20.59 -3.16 -6.07
CA SER A 96 21.18 -2.80 -4.79
C SER A 96 20.61 -3.60 -3.62
N VAL A 97 21.46 -4.38 -2.94
CA VAL A 97 21.10 -5.04 -1.66
C VAL A 97 20.64 -4.03 -0.63
N LYS A 98 21.37 -2.91 -0.51
CA LYS A 98 21.01 -1.83 0.42
C LYS A 98 19.62 -1.23 0.12
N ALA A 99 19.23 -1.14 -1.17
CA ALA A 99 17.89 -0.69 -1.53
C ALA A 99 16.83 -1.74 -1.12
N ARG A 100 17.11 -3.03 -1.30
CA ARG A 100 16.23 -4.12 -0.84
C ARG A 100 16.00 -4.05 0.67
N ASP A 101 17.06 -4.00 1.45
CA ASP A 101 17.00 -3.98 2.91
C ASP A 101 16.26 -2.72 3.43
N SER A 102 16.39 -1.59 2.72
CA SER A 102 15.72 -0.35 3.13
C SER A 102 14.27 -0.23 2.66
N GLU A 103 13.86 -0.96 1.64
CA GLU A 103 12.52 -0.81 1.03
C GLU A 103 11.58 -1.97 1.29
N PHE A 104 12.11 -3.15 1.62
CA PHE A 104 11.31 -4.36 1.81
C PHE A 104 11.64 -5.05 3.13
N THR A 105 10.67 -5.11 4.02
CA THR A 105 10.70 -5.86 5.28
C THR A 105 9.38 -6.61 5.43
N THR A 106 9.45 -7.87 5.82
CA THR A 106 8.29 -8.72 6.08
C THR A 106 8.64 -9.78 7.14
N ASN A 107 7.62 -10.43 7.71
CA ASN A 107 7.75 -11.56 8.61
C ASN A 107 6.65 -12.61 8.34
N GLN A 108 6.66 -13.71 9.08
CA GLN A 108 5.66 -14.79 8.92
C GLN A 108 4.22 -14.34 9.16
N GLY A 109 3.99 -13.33 10.00
CA GLY A 109 2.68 -12.75 10.30
C GLY A 109 2.15 -11.84 9.19
N ASP A 110 3.01 -11.32 8.33
CA ASP A 110 2.67 -10.35 7.29
C ASP A 110 2.20 -11.02 6.00
N CYS A 111 1.16 -11.82 6.09
CA CYS A 111 0.62 -12.61 4.97
C CYS A 111 -0.93 -12.61 5.02
N PRO A 112 -1.63 -12.51 3.86
CA PRO A 112 -1.10 -12.40 2.50
C PRO A 112 -0.54 -11.00 2.19
N LEU A 113 0.58 -10.94 1.44
CA LEU A 113 1.32 -9.73 1.11
C LEU A 113 1.53 -9.60 -0.39
N ILE A 114 1.27 -8.41 -0.93
CA ILE A 114 1.59 -8.02 -2.31
C ILE A 114 2.67 -6.93 -2.30
N VAL A 115 3.75 -7.15 -3.05
CA VAL A 115 4.83 -6.17 -3.18
C VAL A 115 4.57 -5.29 -4.39
N GLN A 116 4.31 -4.00 -4.18
CA GLN A 116 4.07 -3.08 -5.29
C GLN A 116 5.37 -2.52 -5.86
N PHE A 117 5.54 -2.64 -7.18
CA PHE A 117 6.67 -2.10 -7.91
C PHE A 117 6.30 -0.93 -8.84
N ALA A 118 7.17 0.08 -8.90
CA ALA A 118 7.28 1.01 -10.01
C ALA A 118 8.29 0.42 -11.01
N ALA A 119 7.84 0.12 -12.20
CA ALA A 119 8.68 -0.46 -13.26
C ALA A 119 8.35 0.15 -14.62
N ASN A 120 9.34 0.22 -15.49
CA ASN A 120 9.25 0.61 -16.90
C ASN A 120 10.05 -0.33 -17.79
N ASP A 121 10.46 -1.48 -17.25
CA ASP A 121 11.21 -2.54 -17.92
C ASP A 121 10.71 -3.89 -17.42
N ALA A 122 10.29 -4.75 -18.33
CA ALA A 122 9.67 -6.04 -17.99
C ALA A 122 10.68 -7.04 -17.42
N ARG A 123 11.94 -6.98 -17.85
CA ARG A 123 13.00 -7.85 -17.33
C ARG A 123 13.35 -7.49 -15.89
N LEU A 124 13.56 -6.20 -15.61
CA LEU A 124 13.84 -5.74 -14.24
C LEU A 124 12.69 -6.03 -13.30
N LEU A 125 11.43 -5.89 -13.76
CA LEU A 125 10.27 -6.25 -12.95
C LEU A 125 10.24 -7.76 -12.65
N SER A 126 10.49 -8.60 -13.64
CA SER A 126 10.48 -10.04 -13.43
C SER A 126 11.66 -10.52 -12.56
N ASP A 127 12.82 -9.86 -12.62
CA ASP A 127 13.94 -10.10 -11.71
C ASP A 127 13.55 -9.70 -10.27
N ALA A 128 12.87 -8.56 -10.07
CA ALA A 128 12.36 -8.15 -8.76
C ALA A 128 11.31 -9.14 -8.22
N ALA A 129 10.42 -9.64 -9.08
CA ALA A 129 9.41 -10.64 -8.72
C ALA A 129 10.05 -11.96 -8.22
N LEU A 130 11.09 -12.43 -8.89
CA LEU A 130 11.85 -13.62 -8.45
C LEU A 130 12.47 -13.43 -7.06
N ILE A 131 12.99 -12.23 -6.77
CA ILE A 131 13.60 -11.93 -5.46
C ILE A 131 12.55 -11.98 -4.35
N VAL A 132 11.33 -11.47 -4.57
CA VAL A 132 10.29 -11.40 -3.53
C VAL A 132 9.39 -12.63 -3.47
N CYS A 133 9.39 -13.50 -4.50
CA CYS A 133 8.53 -14.69 -4.59
C CYS A 133 8.59 -15.60 -3.34
N PRO A 134 9.75 -15.83 -2.69
CA PRO A 134 9.81 -16.63 -1.47
C PRO A 134 9.15 -15.99 -0.25
N TYR A 135 8.91 -14.66 -0.28
CA TYR A 135 8.52 -13.86 0.88
C TYR A 135 7.15 -13.21 0.76
N ALA A 136 6.52 -13.26 -0.41
CA ALA A 136 5.24 -12.59 -0.69
C ALA A 136 4.31 -13.46 -1.53
N ASN A 137 3.02 -13.15 -1.51
CA ASN A 137 2.00 -13.88 -2.27
C ASN A 137 1.90 -13.39 -3.72
N GLY A 138 2.52 -12.26 -4.05
CA GLY A 138 2.51 -11.72 -5.40
C GLY A 138 3.15 -10.34 -5.49
N ILE A 139 3.10 -9.81 -6.70
CA ILE A 139 3.48 -8.42 -6.99
C ILE A 139 2.32 -7.63 -7.58
N ASP A 140 2.42 -6.33 -7.49
CA ASP A 140 1.54 -5.37 -8.15
C ASP A 140 2.35 -4.37 -8.97
N ILE A 141 1.88 -4.04 -10.17
CA ILE A 141 2.49 -3.04 -11.03
C ILE A 141 1.78 -1.70 -10.81
N ASN A 142 2.51 -0.70 -10.35
CA ASN A 142 1.95 0.63 -10.17
C ASN A 142 1.76 1.34 -11.52
N CYS A 143 0.51 1.44 -11.96
CA CYS A 143 0.09 2.19 -13.15
C CYS A 143 -0.81 3.39 -12.79
N GLY A 144 -0.77 3.87 -11.53
CA GLY A 144 -1.71 4.90 -11.07
C GLY A 144 -1.10 6.06 -10.28
N CYS A 145 0.20 6.04 -9.97
CA CYS A 145 0.86 7.11 -9.23
C CYS A 145 1.01 8.38 -10.10
N PRO A 146 0.37 9.53 -9.72
CA PRO A 146 0.42 10.74 -10.52
C PRO A 146 1.58 11.67 -10.14
N GLN A 147 2.57 11.19 -9.38
CA GLN A 147 3.70 12.00 -8.95
C GLN A 147 4.60 12.33 -10.14
N ARG A 148 5.00 13.62 -10.25
CA ARG A 148 5.76 14.13 -11.41
C ARG A 148 7.07 13.38 -11.64
N TRP A 149 7.80 13.05 -10.55
CA TRP A 149 9.05 12.30 -10.67
C TRP A 149 8.82 10.90 -11.25
N ALA A 150 7.80 10.19 -10.77
CA ALA A 150 7.49 8.84 -11.24
C ALA A 150 7.09 8.85 -12.73
N MET A 151 6.24 9.81 -13.11
CA MET A 151 5.82 9.94 -14.51
C MET A 151 6.98 10.37 -15.44
N ALA A 152 7.88 11.23 -14.96
CA ALA A 152 9.06 11.66 -15.74
C ALA A 152 10.04 10.49 -15.97
N ASP A 153 10.17 9.59 -14.98
CA ASP A 153 11.00 8.39 -15.08
C ASP A 153 10.27 7.22 -15.80
N GLY A 154 9.07 7.43 -16.32
CA GLY A 154 8.29 6.44 -17.06
C GLY A 154 7.53 5.45 -16.20
N TYR A 155 7.33 5.73 -14.91
CA TYR A 155 6.58 4.92 -13.94
C TYR A 155 5.17 5.47 -13.68
N GLY A 156 4.37 4.68 -12.97
CA GLY A 156 3.08 5.15 -12.44
C GLY A 156 2.04 5.42 -13.50
N ALA A 157 1.33 6.54 -13.37
CA ALA A 157 0.14 6.81 -14.18
C ALA A 157 0.43 7.00 -15.69
N CYS A 158 1.67 7.27 -16.10
CA CYS A 158 2.01 7.32 -17.53
C CYS A 158 1.87 5.96 -18.22
N LEU A 159 1.89 4.85 -17.47
CA LEU A 159 1.81 3.50 -18.02
C LEU A 159 0.43 3.15 -18.58
N ILE A 160 -0.65 3.78 -18.11
CA ILE A 160 -2.00 3.54 -18.67
C ILE A 160 -2.09 3.91 -20.15
N ASN A 161 -1.20 4.79 -20.63
CA ASN A 161 -1.07 5.15 -22.04
C ASN A 161 -0.03 4.32 -22.80
N LYS A 162 0.56 3.29 -22.17
CA LYS A 162 1.54 2.37 -22.75
C LYS A 162 1.10 0.91 -22.54
N PRO A 163 -0.07 0.51 -23.07
CA PRO A 163 -0.64 -0.81 -22.79
C PRO A 163 0.32 -1.94 -23.13
N GLU A 164 1.01 -1.91 -24.25
CA GLU A 164 1.92 -2.98 -24.68
C GLU A 164 3.04 -3.24 -23.68
N LEU A 165 3.58 -2.18 -23.05
CA LEU A 165 4.58 -2.32 -22.00
C LEU A 165 3.99 -2.99 -20.74
N VAL A 166 2.76 -2.63 -20.35
CA VAL A 166 2.08 -3.25 -19.21
C VAL A 166 1.82 -4.73 -19.50
N LEU A 167 1.35 -5.07 -20.70
CA LEU A 167 1.12 -6.45 -21.13
C LEU A 167 2.41 -7.28 -21.11
N ASP A 168 3.51 -6.72 -21.61
CA ASP A 168 4.81 -7.38 -21.60
C ASP A 168 5.31 -7.60 -20.17
N MET A 169 5.20 -6.61 -19.29
CA MET A 169 5.56 -6.74 -17.88
C MET A 169 4.81 -7.89 -17.20
N VAL A 170 3.49 -8.01 -17.38
CA VAL A 170 2.70 -9.09 -16.79
C VAL A 170 3.13 -10.45 -17.35
N ARG A 171 3.26 -10.58 -18.69
CA ARG A 171 3.69 -11.82 -19.34
C ARG A 171 5.07 -12.28 -18.89
N GLN A 172 6.04 -11.36 -18.81
CA GLN A 172 7.40 -11.67 -18.37
C GLN A 172 7.44 -12.22 -16.93
N VAL A 173 6.69 -11.62 -16.02
CA VAL A 173 6.60 -12.13 -14.64
C VAL A 173 5.95 -13.51 -14.61
N ARG A 174 4.82 -13.69 -15.31
CA ARG A 174 4.12 -14.98 -15.41
C ARG A 174 4.97 -16.10 -15.98
N ASN A 175 5.78 -15.79 -16.98
CA ASN A 175 6.65 -16.77 -17.63
C ASN A 175 7.88 -17.14 -16.79
N ARG A 176 8.35 -16.26 -15.91
CA ARG A 176 9.59 -16.47 -15.16
C ARG A 176 9.41 -16.97 -13.74
N VAL A 177 8.26 -16.65 -13.12
CA VAL A 177 7.94 -17.13 -11.76
C VAL A 177 7.20 -18.45 -11.87
N GLU A 178 7.86 -19.53 -11.50
CA GLU A 178 7.32 -20.91 -11.64
C GLU A 178 6.18 -21.20 -10.64
N ASN A 179 6.07 -20.43 -9.53
CA ASN A 179 5.02 -20.64 -8.53
C ASN A 179 3.63 -20.25 -9.08
N PRO A 180 2.72 -21.19 -9.33
CA PRO A 180 1.39 -20.90 -9.91
C PRO A 180 0.50 -20.09 -8.98
N ARG A 181 0.74 -20.10 -7.66
CA ARG A 181 0.01 -19.31 -6.66
C ARG A 181 0.55 -17.90 -6.52
N PHE A 182 1.66 -17.56 -7.19
CA PHE A 182 2.20 -16.19 -7.12
C PHE A 182 1.36 -15.26 -7.98
N SER A 183 0.70 -14.31 -7.33
CA SER A 183 -0.21 -13.38 -7.99
C SER A 183 0.53 -12.24 -8.70
N VAL A 184 -0.04 -11.80 -9.83
CA VAL A 184 0.40 -10.58 -10.52
C VAL A 184 -0.80 -9.69 -10.70
N SER A 185 -0.80 -8.51 -10.10
CA SER A 185 -1.87 -7.51 -10.22
C SER A 185 -1.36 -6.19 -10.79
N ILE A 186 -2.28 -5.34 -11.20
CA ILE A 186 -1.98 -3.97 -11.58
C ILE A 186 -2.88 -3.00 -10.81
N LYS A 187 -2.37 -1.81 -10.51
CA LYS A 187 -3.16 -0.73 -9.91
C LYS A 187 -3.16 0.48 -10.83
N ILE A 188 -4.36 0.82 -11.35
CA ILE A 188 -4.56 1.86 -12.37
C ILE A 188 -5.37 3.05 -11.84
N ARG A 189 -5.39 4.13 -12.61
CA ARG A 189 -6.40 5.18 -12.66
C ARG A 189 -7.22 5.05 -13.94
N ILE A 190 -8.36 5.72 -14.00
CA ILE A 190 -9.17 5.77 -15.20
C ILE A 190 -8.64 6.84 -16.17
N HIS A 191 -8.90 6.68 -17.47
CA HIS A 191 -8.75 7.73 -18.47
C HIS A 191 -10.01 8.62 -18.47
N ASP A 192 -9.91 9.82 -19.04
CA ASP A 192 -11.08 10.68 -19.31
C ASP A 192 -12.07 9.95 -20.21
N ASP A 193 -11.56 9.26 -21.23
CA ASP A 193 -12.34 8.34 -22.06
C ASP A 193 -12.34 6.93 -21.41
N LEU A 194 -13.45 6.56 -20.80
CA LEU A 194 -13.60 5.28 -20.11
C LEU A 194 -13.44 4.07 -21.05
N ALA A 195 -13.78 4.19 -22.33
CA ALA A 195 -13.62 3.10 -23.29
C ALA A 195 -12.14 2.67 -23.42
N ARG A 196 -11.20 3.62 -23.32
CA ARG A 196 -9.77 3.33 -23.30
C ARG A 196 -9.34 2.55 -22.05
N THR A 197 -9.96 2.85 -20.90
CA THR A 197 -9.68 2.11 -19.67
C THR A 197 -10.21 0.68 -19.75
N ILE A 198 -11.40 0.49 -20.28
CA ILE A 198 -12.00 -0.83 -20.50
C ILE A 198 -11.16 -1.65 -21.48
N ASP A 199 -10.71 -1.06 -22.59
CA ASP A 199 -9.82 -1.71 -23.56
C ASP A 199 -8.49 -2.15 -22.91
N LEU A 200 -7.87 -1.26 -22.10
CA LEU A 200 -6.68 -1.61 -21.33
C LEU A 200 -6.95 -2.81 -20.39
N CYS A 201 -8.05 -2.78 -19.62
CA CYS A 201 -8.39 -3.85 -18.69
C CYS A 201 -8.57 -5.20 -19.41
N ARG A 202 -9.29 -5.23 -20.53
CA ARG A 202 -9.47 -6.44 -21.36
C ARG A 202 -8.17 -6.98 -21.92
N LYS A 203 -7.30 -6.10 -22.41
CA LYS A 203 -5.97 -6.50 -22.91
C LYS A 203 -5.10 -7.08 -21.81
N VAL A 204 -5.11 -6.47 -20.63
CA VAL A 204 -4.33 -6.95 -19.47
C VAL A 204 -4.92 -8.27 -18.94
N GLU A 205 -6.24 -8.43 -18.88
CA GLU A 205 -6.91 -9.70 -18.54
C GLU A 205 -6.38 -10.86 -19.37
N ALA A 206 -6.25 -10.65 -20.69
CA ALA A 206 -5.73 -11.68 -21.62
C ALA A 206 -4.27 -12.08 -21.38
N THR A 207 -3.54 -11.40 -20.50
CA THR A 207 -2.16 -11.75 -20.12
C THR A 207 -2.07 -12.65 -18.89
N GLY A 208 -3.21 -12.98 -18.26
CA GLY A 208 -3.25 -13.78 -17.03
C GLY A 208 -2.96 -12.98 -15.75
N VAL A 209 -3.23 -11.66 -15.76
CA VAL A 209 -3.23 -10.86 -14.53
C VAL A 209 -4.23 -11.43 -13.53
N SER A 210 -3.88 -11.43 -12.24
CA SER A 210 -4.72 -12.05 -11.19
C SER A 210 -5.94 -11.20 -10.81
N TRP A 211 -5.78 -9.87 -10.77
CA TRP A 211 -6.84 -8.88 -10.57
C TRP A 211 -6.34 -7.48 -10.94
N ILE A 212 -7.27 -6.54 -11.04
CA ILE A 212 -6.98 -5.12 -11.30
C ILE A 212 -7.56 -4.28 -10.16
N THR A 213 -6.76 -3.39 -9.58
CA THR A 213 -7.24 -2.36 -8.65
C THR A 213 -7.47 -1.05 -9.40
N VAL A 214 -8.67 -0.52 -9.33
CA VAL A 214 -9.06 0.71 -10.05
C VAL A 214 -9.31 1.85 -9.08
N HIS A 215 -8.49 2.90 -9.14
CA HIS A 215 -8.81 4.18 -8.52
C HIS A 215 -9.72 4.98 -9.46
N GLY A 216 -10.96 5.21 -9.05
CA GLY A 216 -12.00 5.87 -9.85
C GLY A 216 -11.79 7.37 -10.05
N ARG A 217 -10.56 7.79 -10.36
CA ARG A 217 -10.17 9.16 -10.72
C ARG A 217 -9.18 9.15 -11.87
N THR A 218 -9.22 10.18 -12.70
CA THR A 218 -8.21 10.40 -13.74
C THR A 218 -6.87 10.85 -13.13
N VAL A 219 -5.84 11.00 -13.95
CA VAL A 219 -4.50 11.40 -13.48
C VAL A 219 -4.50 12.83 -12.95
N GLU A 220 -5.31 13.70 -13.53
CA GLU A 220 -5.45 15.12 -13.23
C GLU A 220 -6.27 15.35 -11.96
N GLU A 221 -7.20 14.45 -11.66
CA GLU A 221 -8.12 14.57 -10.53
C GLU A 221 -7.43 14.24 -9.21
N ARG A 222 -7.50 15.18 -8.25
CA ARG A 222 -6.92 15.01 -6.90
C ARG A 222 -7.95 14.97 -5.79
N HIS A 223 -8.96 15.84 -5.87
CA HIS A 223 -9.96 16.06 -4.83
C HIS A 223 -11.40 15.98 -5.35
N GLN A 224 -11.57 15.76 -6.63
CA GLN A 224 -12.89 15.55 -7.26
C GLN A 224 -13.53 14.27 -6.68
N PRO A 225 -14.85 14.11 -6.77
CA PRO A 225 -15.55 12.88 -6.40
C PRO A 225 -14.98 11.67 -7.14
N VAL A 226 -15.09 10.50 -6.53
CA VAL A 226 -14.68 9.23 -7.15
C VAL A 226 -15.77 8.78 -8.12
N HIS A 227 -15.40 8.40 -9.33
CA HIS A 227 -16.30 7.85 -10.35
C HIS A 227 -16.51 6.35 -10.10
N TYR A 228 -17.38 6.01 -9.13
CA TYR A 228 -17.71 4.61 -8.83
C TYR A 228 -18.51 3.92 -9.93
N ASP A 229 -19.30 4.69 -10.71
CA ASP A 229 -19.95 4.26 -11.93
C ASP A 229 -18.96 3.74 -12.99
N ALA A 230 -17.84 4.44 -13.16
CA ALA A 230 -16.76 3.98 -14.04
C ALA A 230 -16.15 2.66 -13.55
N ILE A 231 -15.95 2.50 -12.23
CA ILE A 231 -15.46 1.23 -11.66
C ILE A 231 -16.46 0.10 -11.93
N LYS A 232 -17.76 0.35 -11.73
CA LYS A 232 -18.81 -0.60 -12.06
C LYS A 232 -18.78 -1.02 -13.52
N MET A 233 -18.72 -0.07 -14.44
CA MET A 233 -18.62 -0.36 -15.87
C MET A 233 -17.38 -1.19 -16.22
N ILE A 234 -16.24 -0.95 -15.58
CA ILE A 234 -15.04 -1.78 -15.77
C ILE A 234 -15.32 -3.21 -15.28
N LYS A 235 -15.91 -3.39 -14.07
CA LYS A 235 -16.24 -4.70 -13.52
C LYS A 235 -17.17 -5.49 -14.43
N GLU A 236 -18.15 -4.85 -15.04
CA GLU A 236 -19.11 -5.49 -15.97
C GLU A 236 -18.46 -5.91 -17.32
N ASN A 237 -17.25 -5.42 -17.62
CA ASN A 237 -16.57 -5.64 -18.91
C ASN A 237 -15.36 -6.55 -18.84
N VAL A 238 -15.02 -7.10 -17.66
CA VAL A 238 -13.94 -8.07 -17.45
C VAL A 238 -14.42 -9.20 -16.53
N SER A 239 -13.80 -10.37 -16.65
CA SER A 239 -14.15 -11.56 -15.87
C SER A 239 -13.29 -11.73 -14.61
N ILE A 240 -12.12 -11.12 -14.59
CA ILE A 240 -11.20 -11.17 -13.44
C ILE A 240 -11.68 -10.31 -12.28
N PRO A 241 -11.19 -10.57 -11.06
CA PRO A 241 -11.50 -9.73 -9.91
C PRO A 241 -11.10 -8.27 -10.10
N ILE A 242 -11.99 -7.35 -9.68
CA ILE A 242 -11.76 -5.91 -9.63
C ILE A 242 -11.81 -5.43 -8.19
N VAL A 243 -10.85 -4.61 -7.79
CA VAL A 243 -10.79 -3.98 -6.46
C VAL A 243 -11.04 -2.48 -6.60
N ALA A 244 -12.12 -1.99 -5.96
CA ALA A 244 -12.46 -0.56 -5.97
C ALA A 244 -11.57 0.24 -5.03
N ASN A 245 -11.10 1.41 -5.48
CA ASN A 245 -10.29 2.32 -4.66
C ASN A 245 -10.71 3.78 -4.85
N GLY A 246 -10.79 4.53 -3.75
CA GLY A 246 -11.02 5.97 -3.72
C GLY A 246 -11.90 6.39 -2.56
N ASP A 247 -11.46 7.34 -1.74
CA ASP A 247 -12.15 8.07 -0.66
C ASP A 247 -12.97 7.25 0.37
N ILE A 248 -12.70 5.98 0.55
CA ILE A 248 -13.35 5.10 1.53
C ILE A 248 -12.75 5.38 2.91
N ARG A 249 -13.60 5.65 3.93
CA ARG A 249 -13.20 6.09 5.28
C ARG A 249 -13.85 5.33 6.43
N SER A 250 -14.83 4.46 6.15
CA SER A 250 -15.49 3.60 7.15
C SER A 250 -15.82 2.25 6.55
N LEU A 251 -16.12 1.25 7.39
CA LEU A 251 -16.57 -0.07 6.93
C LEU A 251 -17.88 0.06 6.15
N LYS A 252 -18.81 0.88 6.62
CA LYS A 252 -20.09 1.12 5.95
C LYS A 252 -19.90 1.70 4.54
N GLU A 253 -18.97 2.66 4.37
CA GLU A 253 -18.63 3.18 3.03
C GLU A 253 -18.00 2.09 2.15
N ALA A 254 -17.16 1.23 2.72
CA ALA A 254 -16.55 0.11 2.01
C ALA A 254 -17.62 -0.88 1.50
N GLU A 255 -18.58 -1.24 2.35
CA GLU A 255 -19.71 -2.10 2.00
C GLU A 255 -20.62 -1.45 0.95
N ASN A 256 -20.92 -0.15 1.09
CA ASN A 256 -21.71 0.58 0.10
C ASN A 256 -21.03 0.63 -1.27
N VAL A 257 -19.72 0.89 -1.32
CA VAL A 257 -18.95 0.89 -2.58
C VAL A 257 -18.94 -0.50 -3.20
N TRP A 258 -18.73 -1.53 -2.40
CA TRP A 258 -18.75 -2.92 -2.85
C TRP A 258 -20.10 -3.29 -3.48
N GLN A 259 -21.20 -3.01 -2.79
CA GLN A 259 -22.56 -3.29 -3.28
C GLN A 259 -22.89 -2.47 -4.55
N MET A 260 -22.54 -1.20 -4.58
CA MET A 260 -22.83 -0.31 -5.70
C MET A 260 -22.04 -0.67 -6.95
N THR A 261 -20.79 -1.07 -6.80
CA THR A 261 -19.88 -1.34 -7.94
C THR A 261 -19.87 -2.80 -8.36
N GLY A 262 -20.32 -3.73 -7.50
CA GLY A 262 -20.24 -5.18 -7.74
C GLY A 262 -18.81 -5.72 -7.80
N THR A 263 -17.84 -4.98 -7.27
CA THR A 263 -16.42 -5.38 -7.25
C THR A 263 -16.15 -6.48 -6.21
N ASP A 264 -15.02 -7.15 -6.31
CA ASP A 264 -14.66 -8.30 -5.45
C ASP A 264 -13.95 -7.88 -4.16
N GLY A 265 -13.53 -6.62 -4.11
CA GLY A 265 -12.89 -6.05 -2.93
C GLY A 265 -12.83 -4.53 -2.96
N VAL A 266 -12.43 -3.96 -1.83
CA VAL A 266 -12.17 -2.52 -1.69
C VAL A 266 -10.78 -2.28 -1.15
N MET A 267 -10.09 -1.28 -1.70
CA MET A 267 -8.76 -0.87 -1.25
C MET A 267 -8.84 0.51 -0.59
N VAL A 268 -8.32 0.61 0.63
CA VAL A 268 -8.34 1.83 1.43
C VAL A 268 -6.92 2.32 1.71
N ALA A 269 -6.70 3.63 1.59
CA ALA A 269 -5.44 4.28 1.91
C ALA A 269 -5.61 5.23 3.12
N ARG A 270 -6.01 6.48 2.86
CA ARG A 270 -6.12 7.54 3.89
C ARG A 270 -7.09 7.20 5.02
N GLY A 271 -8.14 6.44 4.72
CA GLY A 271 -9.08 5.97 5.74
C GLY A 271 -8.39 5.13 6.81
N LEU A 272 -7.54 4.16 6.40
CA LEU A 272 -6.76 3.34 7.32
C LEU A 272 -5.67 4.11 8.07
N LEU A 273 -5.06 5.15 7.48
CA LEU A 273 -4.13 6.01 8.23
C LEU A 273 -4.85 6.75 9.36
N ALA A 274 -6.05 7.27 9.08
CA ALA A 274 -6.85 8.00 10.07
C ALA A 274 -7.52 7.07 11.09
N ASN A 275 -7.89 5.85 10.68
CA ASN A 275 -8.50 4.84 11.55
C ASN A 275 -8.08 3.42 11.12
N PRO A 276 -6.98 2.88 11.65
CA PRO A 276 -6.55 1.51 11.33
C PRO A 276 -7.57 0.44 11.68
N ALA A 277 -8.50 0.74 12.61
CA ALA A 277 -9.54 -0.16 13.09
C ALA A 277 -10.85 -0.09 12.28
N MET A 278 -10.90 0.71 11.21
CA MET A 278 -12.13 0.92 10.44
C MET A 278 -12.73 -0.38 9.86
N PHE A 279 -11.91 -1.32 9.45
CA PHE A 279 -12.38 -2.60 8.90
C PHE A 279 -12.92 -3.57 9.96
N ALA A 280 -12.67 -3.30 11.24
CA ALA A 280 -13.31 -3.98 12.36
C ALA A 280 -14.62 -3.30 12.81
N GLY A 281 -15.09 -2.27 12.08
CA GLY A 281 -16.36 -1.58 12.34
C GLY A 281 -16.27 -0.36 13.24
N TYR A 282 -15.07 0.05 13.66
CA TYR A 282 -14.91 1.27 14.45
C TYR A 282 -15.03 2.52 13.57
N GLU A 283 -15.89 3.46 13.95
CA GLU A 283 -16.06 4.74 13.23
C GLU A 283 -14.86 5.68 13.44
N GLU A 284 -14.22 5.59 14.61
CA GLU A 284 -13.01 6.32 14.98
C GLU A 284 -11.98 5.36 15.56
N THR A 285 -10.71 5.78 15.62
CA THR A 285 -9.64 4.96 16.19
C THR A 285 -9.90 4.73 17.67
N PRO A 286 -10.16 3.50 18.15
CA PRO A 286 -10.29 3.23 19.59
C PRO A 286 -8.93 3.37 20.29
N LEU A 287 -8.91 3.79 21.55
CA LEU A 287 -7.66 3.93 22.33
C LEU A 287 -6.86 2.62 22.38
N LYS A 288 -7.54 1.48 22.45
CA LYS A 288 -6.88 0.18 22.34
C LYS A 288 -6.06 0.06 21.05
N CYS A 289 -6.52 0.57 19.93
CA CYS A 289 -5.76 0.55 18.66
C CYS A 289 -4.54 1.47 18.70
N VAL A 290 -4.62 2.59 19.44
CA VAL A 290 -3.48 3.49 19.70
C VAL A 290 -2.41 2.75 20.50
N TRP A 291 -2.77 2.06 21.58
CA TRP A 291 -1.83 1.27 22.38
C TRP A 291 -1.28 0.05 21.62
N ASP A 292 -2.12 -0.65 20.86
CA ASP A 292 -1.65 -1.72 19.97
C ASP A 292 -0.60 -1.22 18.96
N TRP A 293 -0.75 0.03 18.46
CA TRP A 293 0.27 0.65 17.61
C TRP A 293 1.56 0.91 18.38
N VAL A 294 1.46 1.43 19.61
CA VAL A 294 2.64 1.67 20.48
C VAL A 294 3.42 0.39 20.65
N ASP A 295 2.76 -0.69 21.06
CA ASP A 295 3.40 -1.98 21.31
C ASP A 295 4.07 -2.56 20.06
N ILE A 296 3.33 -2.65 18.96
CA ILE A 296 3.84 -3.18 17.68
C ILE A 296 5.00 -2.33 17.16
N ALA A 297 4.90 -1.02 17.25
CA ALA A 297 5.93 -0.11 16.74
C ALA A 297 7.21 -0.17 17.57
N LEU A 298 7.11 -0.33 18.89
CA LEU A 298 8.27 -0.50 19.77
C LEU A 298 8.92 -1.87 19.57
N GLU A 299 8.13 -2.94 19.49
CA GLU A 299 8.60 -4.31 19.25
C GLU A 299 9.39 -4.42 17.94
N LEU A 300 8.90 -3.77 16.87
CA LEU A 300 9.52 -3.78 15.56
C LEU A 300 10.56 -2.66 15.36
N GLY A 301 10.94 -1.92 16.39
CA GLY A 301 11.96 -0.88 16.30
C GLY A 301 11.61 0.28 15.35
N THR A 302 10.34 0.65 15.27
CA THR A 302 9.86 1.70 14.36
C THR A 302 10.51 3.05 14.68
N PRO A 303 11.15 3.72 13.71
CA PRO A 303 11.77 5.02 13.95
C PRO A 303 10.78 6.08 14.44
N PHE A 304 11.21 6.94 15.36
CA PHE A 304 10.37 7.96 16.00
C PHE A 304 9.50 8.74 15.01
N MET A 305 10.07 9.22 13.92
CA MET A 305 9.33 10.01 12.93
C MET A 305 8.13 9.26 12.33
N CYS A 306 8.26 7.96 12.10
CA CYS A 306 7.17 7.14 11.58
C CYS A 306 6.19 6.75 12.69
N PHE A 307 6.71 6.40 13.86
CA PHE A 307 5.93 6.10 15.06
C PHE A 307 4.98 7.26 15.40
N HIS A 308 5.53 8.46 15.55
CA HIS A 308 4.79 9.67 15.90
C HIS A 308 3.81 10.10 14.78
N GLN A 309 4.23 10.01 13.51
CA GLN A 309 3.38 10.40 12.38
C GLN A 309 2.09 9.55 12.29
N HIS A 310 2.18 8.24 12.53
CA HIS A 310 1.00 7.38 12.57
C HIS A 310 0.07 7.74 13.72
N LEU A 311 0.61 8.00 14.91
CA LEU A 311 -0.18 8.47 16.05
C LEU A 311 -0.88 9.79 15.75
N MET A 312 -0.21 10.74 15.10
CA MET A 312 -0.83 12.00 14.68
C MET A 312 -2.05 11.80 13.76
N TYR A 313 -1.99 10.81 12.85
CA TYR A 313 -3.14 10.47 12.01
C TYR A 313 -4.25 9.79 12.81
N MET A 314 -3.90 8.80 13.63
CA MET A 314 -4.86 8.02 14.41
C MET A 314 -5.61 8.86 15.44
N MET A 315 -4.92 9.82 16.03
CA MET A 315 -5.47 10.70 17.07
C MET A 315 -6.17 11.96 16.50
N GLU A 316 -6.17 12.15 15.19
CA GLU A 316 -6.70 13.38 14.58
C GLU A 316 -8.16 13.66 14.95
N LYS A 317 -8.99 12.63 15.10
CA LYS A 317 -10.41 12.79 15.44
C LYS A 317 -10.69 12.77 16.94
N ILE A 318 -9.83 12.13 17.73
CA ILE A 318 -10.04 11.95 19.16
C ILE A 318 -9.41 13.06 20.03
N THR A 319 -8.57 13.92 19.45
CA THR A 319 -7.91 15.02 20.14
C THR A 319 -8.50 16.37 19.80
N SER A 320 -8.56 17.28 20.78
CA SER A 320 -8.91 18.69 20.56
C SER A 320 -7.84 19.42 19.75
N ARG A 321 -8.17 20.60 19.25
CA ARG A 321 -7.22 21.44 18.49
C ARG A 321 -5.99 21.87 19.30
N GLN A 322 -6.18 22.04 20.62
CA GLN A 322 -5.09 22.42 21.53
C GLN A 322 -4.17 21.25 21.79
N GLU A 323 -4.72 20.09 22.11
CA GLU A 323 -3.96 18.85 22.31
C GLU A 323 -3.15 18.48 21.08
N LYS A 324 -3.71 18.58 19.87
CA LYS A 324 -2.95 18.36 18.62
C LYS A 324 -1.69 19.22 18.52
N ARG A 325 -1.76 20.49 18.96
CA ARG A 325 -0.58 21.36 18.91
C ARG A 325 0.52 20.88 19.84
N VAL A 326 0.14 20.46 21.05
CA VAL A 326 1.08 19.93 22.04
C VAL A 326 1.67 18.62 21.54
N PHE A 327 0.79 17.67 21.19
CA PHE A 327 1.19 16.33 20.72
C PHE A 327 2.11 16.39 19.50
N ASN A 328 1.78 17.20 18.50
CA ASN A 328 2.57 17.32 17.27
C ASN A 328 3.95 17.97 17.48
N ALA A 329 4.16 18.67 18.60
CA ALA A 329 5.45 19.28 18.96
C ALA A 329 6.38 18.33 19.73
N LEU A 330 5.90 17.16 20.15
CA LEU A 330 6.72 16.16 20.84
C LEU A 330 7.84 15.65 19.93
N SER A 331 9.04 15.50 20.46
CA SER A 331 10.25 15.24 19.69
C SER A 331 10.97 13.94 20.04
N SER A 332 10.44 13.15 20.97
CA SER A 332 11.02 11.87 21.37
C SER A 332 9.93 10.83 21.66
N THR A 333 10.30 9.55 21.55
CA THR A 333 9.39 8.43 21.88
C THR A 333 8.96 8.49 23.34
N SER A 334 9.88 8.78 24.27
CA SER A 334 9.54 8.89 25.70
C SER A 334 8.51 9.99 25.95
N ALA A 335 8.71 11.19 25.39
CA ALA A 335 7.74 12.28 25.55
C ALA A 335 6.35 11.93 24.99
N VAL A 336 6.27 11.14 23.91
CA VAL A 336 5.00 10.65 23.37
C VAL A 336 4.36 9.63 24.29
N LEU A 337 5.14 8.70 24.85
CA LEU A 337 4.66 7.70 25.80
C LEU A 337 4.14 8.36 27.08
N ASP A 338 4.92 9.29 27.65
CA ASP A 338 4.54 10.05 28.85
C ASP A 338 3.20 10.78 28.58
N TYR A 339 3.11 11.50 27.44
CA TYR A 339 1.88 12.20 27.04
C TYR A 339 0.67 11.25 26.93
N LEU A 340 0.84 10.10 26.27
CA LEU A 340 -0.24 9.12 26.12
C LEU A 340 -0.66 8.53 27.46
N THR A 341 0.29 8.24 28.34
CA THR A 341 0.01 7.72 29.70
C THR A 341 -0.73 8.75 30.53
N ASP A 342 -0.29 10.02 30.52
CA ASP A 342 -0.89 11.10 31.33
C ASP A 342 -2.31 11.46 30.90
N HIS A 343 -2.64 11.34 29.60
CA HIS A 343 -3.92 11.82 29.04
C HIS A 343 -4.88 10.69 28.67
N TYR A 344 -4.36 9.50 28.40
CA TYR A 344 -5.11 8.35 27.85
C TYR A 344 -4.73 7.02 28.48
N GLY A 345 -3.87 7.02 29.51
CA GLY A 345 -3.58 5.84 30.33
C GLY A 345 -4.79 5.52 31.19
N ASP A 346 -5.28 4.28 31.09
CA ASP A 346 -6.32 3.80 31.99
C ASP A 346 -5.62 3.07 33.16
N ASP A 347 -5.95 3.40 34.40
CA ASP A 347 -5.42 2.76 35.64
C ASP A 347 -5.67 1.24 35.70
N SER A 348 -6.42 0.71 34.72
CA SER A 348 -6.79 -0.71 34.62
C SER A 348 -5.92 -1.56 33.67
N THR A 349 -4.89 -0.98 33.04
CA THR A 349 -4.11 -1.66 31.97
C THR A 349 -2.66 -2.03 32.36
N PHE A 350 -2.28 -1.93 33.64
CA PHE A 350 -0.99 -2.43 34.16
C PHE A 350 -1.17 -3.60 35.08
#